data_d155d0ab6ae1e180f9d33989df9556d6
#
_entry.id   d155d0ab6ae1e180f9d33989df9556d6
#
_cell.length_a   1.000
_cell.length_b   1.000
_cell.length_c   1.000
_cell.angle_alpha   90.00
_cell.angle_beta   90.00
_cell.angle_gamma   90.00
#
_symmetry.space_group_name_H-M   'P 1'
#
loop_
_entity.id
_entity.type
_entity.pdbx_description
1 polymer ?
#
loop_
_entity_poly.entity_id
_entity_poly.type
_entity_poly.pdbx_seq_one_letter_code
_entity_poly.pdbx_strand_id
1 'polypeptide(L)'
;MQQFRVCVADDDEPAATVLCEGLKLNNYDAFAVYTGADALDACRKGGVDLLLLDVCFPDISGFEVIKSLKESSLTRDIAVIFVSAKGSEADILTGYQLGAVDYITKPYNLPMVMVRVEAAIRARNVTQRLTPADEILCDSAYTDHLTGLRNRRFLLERLQEEVEEAHRYDYPVSCVVFDVDEVRAVDEELGPVSLDDLLVELAMSLRNHSRTFDVLARYDGTLFAVVLPHTPMEQAVSYASKILHEMDSTTFSDPSFPTEVRMSAGIVSCQNGSALSADRVLGQAMRGLLEAKGKRSDRLVACNLSQE
;
A
#
# COMPACT_ATOMS: atom_id res chain seq x y z
N MET A 1 -13.04 25.89 -2.90
CA MET A 1 -12.29 24.63 -2.80
C MET A 1 -11.92 24.25 -4.21
N GLN A 2 -10.67 23.90 -4.48
CA GLN A 2 -10.25 23.47 -5.81
C GLN A 2 -10.84 22.10 -6.08
N GLN A 3 -11.59 21.96 -7.17
CA GLN A 3 -12.21 20.70 -7.56
C GLN A 3 -11.17 19.89 -8.34
N PHE A 4 -10.92 18.64 -7.94
CA PHE A 4 -9.97 17.77 -8.63
C PHE A 4 -10.54 17.27 -9.94
N ARG A 5 -9.71 17.24 -10.96
CA ARG A 5 -10.10 16.85 -12.31
C ARG A 5 -9.67 15.41 -12.60
N VAL A 6 -10.67 14.56 -12.86
CA VAL A 6 -10.51 13.12 -13.09
C VAL A 6 -10.86 12.79 -14.54
N CYS A 7 -9.90 12.19 -15.25
CA CYS A 7 -10.14 11.66 -16.59
C CYS A 7 -10.48 10.16 -16.47
N VAL A 8 -11.57 9.73 -17.09
CA VAL A 8 -11.95 8.33 -17.22
C VAL A 8 -11.71 7.89 -18.66
N ALA A 9 -10.77 6.97 -18.85
CA ALA A 9 -10.40 6.43 -20.15
C ALA A 9 -10.85 4.96 -20.23
N ASP A 10 -11.90 4.69 -20.99
CA ASP A 10 -12.51 3.37 -21.15
C ASP A 10 -13.20 3.33 -22.52
N ASP A 11 -12.99 2.28 -23.32
CA ASP A 11 -13.63 2.12 -24.63
C ASP A 11 -15.12 1.72 -24.54
N ASP A 12 -15.56 1.27 -23.36
CA ASP A 12 -16.97 1.08 -23.04
C ASP A 12 -17.59 2.41 -22.60
N GLU A 13 -18.18 3.16 -23.57
CA GLU A 13 -18.80 4.47 -23.32
C GLU A 13 -19.85 4.45 -22.20
N PRO A 14 -20.78 3.46 -22.10
CA PRO A 14 -21.70 3.31 -20.98
C PRO A 14 -21.01 3.19 -19.64
N ALA A 15 -19.97 2.36 -19.52
CA ALA A 15 -19.23 2.16 -18.28
C ALA A 15 -18.50 3.45 -17.87
N ALA A 16 -17.82 4.12 -18.81
CA ALA A 16 -17.15 5.40 -18.59
C ALA A 16 -18.12 6.48 -18.11
N THR A 17 -19.33 6.53 -18.72
CA THR A 17 -20.36 7.51 -18.36
C THR A 17 -20.84 7.32 -16.93
N VAL A 18 -21.18 6.10 -16.54
CA VAL A 18 -21.62 5.76 -15.17
C VAL A 18 -20.55 6.13 -14.15
N LEU A 19 -19.30 5.84 -14.46
CA LEU A 19 -18.19 6.17 -13.59
C LEU A 19 -17.98 7.69 -13.45
N CYS A 20 -18.07 8.43 -14.56
CA CYS A 20 -18.03 9.89 -14.53
C CYS A 20 -19.17 10.52 -13.73
N GLU A 21 -20.38 10.00 -13.87
CA GLU A 21 -21.53 10.49 -13.09
C GLU A 21 -21.32 10.24 -11.59
N GLY A 22 -20.85 9.06 -11.22
CA GLY A 22 -20.50 8.73 -9.83
C GLY A 22 -19.42 9.66 -9.26
N LEU A 23 -18.38 9.97 -10.03
CA LEU A 23 -17.34 10.92 -9.65
C LEU A 23 -17.91 12.34 -9.45
N LYS A 24 -18.76 12.81 -10.37
CA LYS A 24 -19.40 14.15 -10.27
C LYS A 24 -20.29 14.28 -9.04
N LEU A 25 -21.03 13.21 -8.68
CA LEU A 25 -21.84 13.17 -7.46
C LEU A 25 -20.97 13.29 -6.19
N ASN A 26 -19.70 12.91 -6.27
CA ASN A 26 -18.72 13.04 -5.19
C ASN A 26 -17.82 14.29 -5.32
N ASN A 27 -18.29 15.32 -6.04
CA ASN A 27 -17.62 16.62 -6.20
C ASN A 27 -16.29 16.62 -6.96
N TYR A 28 -16.06 15.64 -7.86
CA TYR A 28 -14.93 15.67 -8.80
C TYR A 28 -15.35 16.31 -10.13
N ASP A 29 -14.43 17.00 -10.79
CA ASP A 29 -14.60 17.43 -12.20
C ASP A 29 -14.21 16.24 -13.11
N ALA A 30 -15.18 15.38 -13.45
CA ALA A 30 -14.92 14.16 -14.20
C ALA A 30 -15.37 14.27 -15.67
N PHE A 31 -14.56 13.72 -16.56
CA PHE A 31 -14.87 13.61 -17.99
C PHE A 31 -14.33 12.28 -18.56
N ALA A 32 -14.99 11.79 -19.62
CA ALA A 32 -14.62 10.54 -20.27
C ALA A 32 -13.86 10.78 -21.59
N VAL A 33 -12.99 9.84 -21.93
CA VAL A 33 -12.36 9.65 -23.22
C VAL A 33 -12.39 8.15 -23.56
N TYR A 34 -12.40 7.80 -24.85
CA TYR A 34 -12.74 6.45 -25.29
C TYR A 34 -11.61 5.75 -26.04
N THR A 35 -10.46 6.41 -26.18
CA THR A 35 -9.25 5.84 -26.81
C THR A 35 -8.02 6.13 -25.96
N GLY A 36 -6.99 5.30 -26.10
CA GLY A 36 -5.72 5.53 -25.42
C GLY A 36 -5.01 6.79 -25.89
N ALA A 37 -5.15 7.14 -27.18
CA ALA A 37 -4.62 8.36 -27.75
C ALA A 37 -5.29 9.61 -27.16
N ASP A 38 -6.62 9.60 -27.01
CA ASP A 38 -7.36 10.71 -26.39
C ASP A 38 -6.99 10.86 -24.90
N ALA A 39 -6.74 9.75 -24.18
CA ALA A 39 -6.28 9.78 -22.81
C ALA A 39 -4.91 10.48 -22.69
N LEU A 40 -3.95 10.15 -23.56
CA LEU A 40 -2.66 10.83 -23.62
C LEU A 40 -2.81 12.32 -23.94
N ASP A 41 -3.63 12.67 -24.91
CA ASP A 41 -3.85 14.06 -25.31
C ASP A 41 -4.54 14.88 -24.20
N ALA A 42 -5.52 14.30 -23.51
CA ALA A 42 -6.18 14.92 -22.37
C ALA A 42 -5.18 15.22 -21.24
N CYS A 43 -4.31 14.26 -20.92
CA CYS A 43 -3.29 14.43 -19.88
C CYS A 43 -2.23 15.47 -20.29
N ARG A 44 -1.80 15.51 -21.56
CA ARG A 44 -0.81 16.47 -22.09
C ARG A 44 -1.33 17.91 -22.15
N LYS A 45 -2.63 18.11 -22.34
CA LYS A 45 -3.27 19.44 -22.28
C LYS A 45 -3.22 20.05 -20.87
N GLY A 46 -2.92 19.24 -19.86
CA GLY A 46 -2.79 19.65 -18.47
C GLY A 46 -4.12 19.75 -17.71
N GLY A 47 -4.00 19.90 -16.40
CA GLY A 47 -5.15 20.04 -15.51
C GLY A 47 -5.81 18.73 -15.11
N VAL A 48 -5.31 17.56 -15.52
CA VAL A 48 -5.76 16.25 -15.04
C VAL A 48 -4.99 15.90 -13.77
N ASP A 49 -5.72 15.62 -12.71
CA ASP A 49 -5.16 15.23 -11.43
C ASP A 49 -5.03 13.71 -11.28
N LEU A 50 -6.00 12.97 -11.81
CA LEU A 50 -6.06 11.52 -11.76
C LEU A 50 -6.64 10.98 -13.06
N LEU A 51 -6.06 9.87 -13.54
CA LEU A 51 -6.52 9.10 -14.68
C LEU A 51 -6.99 7.73 -14.22
N LEU A 52 -8.28 7.42 -14.44
CA LEU A 52 -8.81 6.05 -14.41
C LEU A 52 -8.65 5.47 -15.80
N LEU A 53 -7.90 4.39 -15.96
CA LEU A 53 -7.40 3.92 -17.26
C LEU A 53 -7.72 2.45 -17.47
N ASP A 54 -8.48 2.12 -18.51
CA ASP A 54 -8.55 0.72 -18.94
C ASP A 54 -7.22 0.29 -19.58
N VAL A 55 -6.94 -0.99 -19.52
CA VAL A 55 -5.79 -1.61 -20.21
C VAL A 55 -6.10 -1.86 -21.68
N CYS A 56 -7.35 -2.17 -22.00
CA CYS A 56 -7.75 -2.61 -23.34
C CYS A 56 -8.35 -1.44 -24.13
N PHE A 57 -7.63 -0.99 -25.14
CA PHE A 57 -8.13 -0.04 -26.13
C PHE A 57 -7.88 -0.58 -27.54
N PRO A 58 -8.68 -0.15 -28.54
CA PRO A 58 -8.51 -0.58 -29.92
C PRO A 58 -7.27 0.01 -30.61
N ASP A 59 -6.71 1.12 -30.10
CA ASP A 59 -5.59 1.87 -30.67
C ASP A 59 -4.26 1.57 -29.96
N ILE A 60 -4.09 1.99 -28.71
CA ILE A 60 -2.89 1.77 -27.92
C ILE A 60 -3.25 1.21 -26.55
N SER A 61 -2.46 0.27 -26.05
CA SER A 61 -2.68 -0.34 -24.74
C SER A 61 -2.57 0.67 -23.61
N GLY A 62 -3.39 0.52 -22.55
CA GLY A 62 -3.27 1.33 -21.33
C GLY A 62 -1.89 1.23 -20.68
N PHE A 63 -1.17 0.12 -20.85
CA PHE A 63 0.22 0.00 -20.40
C PHE A 63 1.18 0.90 -21.19
N GLU A 64 0.94 1.11 -22.48
CA GLU A 64 1.72 2.06 -23.29
C GLU A 64 1.36 3.51 -22.96
N VAL A 65 0.08 3.77 -22.64
CA VAL A 65 -0.39 5.08 -22.17
C VAL A 65 0.35 5.48 -20.88
N ILE A 66 0.33 4.64 -19.83
CA ILE A 66 1.00 4.98 -18.57
C ILE A 66 2.50 5.14 -18.74
N LYS A 67 3.15 4.27 -19.52
CA LYS A 67 4.58 4.39 -19.83
C LYS A 67 4.90 5.75 -20.42
N SER A 68 4.16 6.18 -21.45
CA SER A 68 4.34 7.49 -22.08
C SER A 68 4.10 8.65 -21.13
N LEU A 69 3.12 8.54 -20.21
CA LEU A 69 2.85 9.56 -19.19
C LEU A 69 4.00 9.68 -18.20
N LYS A 70 4.58 8.57 -17.74
CA LYS A 70 5.65 8.55 -16.73
C LYS A 70 7.01 8.97 -17.29
N GLU A 71 7.24 8.84 -18.60
CA GLU A 71 8.44 9.33 -19.28
C GLU A 71 8.46 10.87 -19.45
N SER A 72 7.32 11.54 -19.40
CA SER A 72 7.22 13.00 -19.58
C SER A 72 7.18 13.75 -18.26
N SER A 73 8.04 14.77 -18.11
CA SER A 73 8.05 15.64 -16.92
C SER A 73 6.75 16.43 -16.72
N LEU A 74 5.94 16.60 -17.74
CA LEU A 74 4.66 17.31 -17.68
C LEU A 74 3.51 16.45 -17.14
N THR A 75 3.62 15.12 -17.28
CA THR A 75 2.52 14.19 -16.99
C THR A 75 2.87 13.10 -15.98
N ARG A 76 4.15 12.92 -15.63
CA ARG A 76 4.59 11.85 -14.71
C ARG A 76 3.94 11.89 -13.33
N ASP A 77 3.53 13.10 -12.88
CA ASP A 77 2.93 13.32 -11.55
C ASP A 77 1.40 13.10 -11.55
N ILE A 78 0.81 12.78 -12.71
CA ILE A 78 -0.60 12.38 -12.78
C ILE A 78 -0.74 11.01 -12.12
N ALA A 79 -1.65 10.91 -11.14
CA ALA A 79 -1.99 9.65 -10.52
C ALA A 79 -2.74 8.77 -11.54
N VAL A 80 -2.34 7.51 -11.71
CA VAL A 80 -2.98 6.57 -12.63
C VAL A 80 -3.48 5.37 -11.85
N ILE A 81 -4.78 5.08 -11.96
CA ILE A 81 -5.42 3.86 -11.44
C ILE A 81 -5.92 3.07 -12.65
N PHE A 82 -5.48 1.82 -12.77
CA PHE A 82 -6.05 0.93 -13.78
C PHE A 82 -7.45 0.44 -13.36
N VAL A 83 -8.37 0.40 -14.32
CA VAL A 83 -9.74 -0.13 -14.15
C VAL A 83 -10.02 -1.07 -15.30
N SER A 84 -9.73 -2.38 -15.15
CA SER A 84 -9.74 -3.29 -16.28
C SER A 84 -10.28 -4.68 -15.96
N ALA A 85 -10.79 -5.36 -17.00
CA ALA A 85 -11.15 -6.78 -16.93
C ALA A 85 -9.91 -7.71 -16.88
N LYS A 86 -8.72 -7.22 -17.28
CA LYS A 86 -7.46 -7.93 -17.10
C LYS A 86 -7.09 -7.89 -15.62
N GLY A 87 -7.21 -9.02 -14.93
CA GLY A 87 -6.98 -9.13 -13.48
C GLY A 87 -6.01 -10.26 -13.11
N SER A 88 -5.17 -10.73 -14.05
CA SER A 88 -4.12 -11.70 -13.71
C SER A 88 -3.06 -11.03 -12.81
N GLU A 89 -2.43 -11.81 -11.94
CA GLU A 89 -1.35 -11.29 -11.08
C GLU A 89 -0.25 -10.63 -11.91
N ALA A 90 0.05 -11.17 -13.11
CA ALA A 90 1.05 -10.61 -14.01
C ALA A 90 0.64 -9.24 -14.57
N ASP A 91 -0.64 -9.05 -14.94
CA ASP A 91 -1.13 -7.75 -15.43
C ASP A 91 -1.11 -6.68 -14.33
N ILE A 92 -1.53 -7.06 -13.12
CA ILE A 92 -1.53 -6.18 -11.94
C ILE A 92 -0.08 -5.77 -11.60
N LEU A 93 0.84 -6.72 -11.53
CA LEU A 93 2.25 -6.46 -11.26
C LEU A 93 2.85 -5.53 -12.33
N THR A 94 2.55 -5.78 -13.61
CA THR A 94 3.00 -4.91 -14.71
C THR A 94 2.48 -3.48 -14.54
N GLY A 95 1.21 -3.31 -14.17
CA GLY A 95 0.63 -2.00 -13.91
C GLY A 95 1.40 -1.22 -12.83
N TYR A 96 1.70 -1.86 -11.72
CA TYR A 96 2.48 -1.23 -10.64
C TYR A 96 3.92 -0.93 -11.04
N GLN A 97 4.59 -1.82 -11.75
CA GLN A 97 5.96 -1.59 -12.26
C GLN A 97 6.04 -0.40 -13.21
N LEU A 98 4.97 -0.13 -13.95
CA LEU A 98 4.86 1.04 -14.83
C LEU A 98 4.53 2.33 -14.08
N GLY A 99 4.30 2.28 -12.76
CA GLY A 99 4.05 3.44 -11.92
C GLY A 99 2.57 3.81 -11.75
N ALA A 100 1.66 2.85 -11.91
CA ALA A 100 0.28 3.02 -11.47
C ALA A 100 0.21 3.09 -9.94
N VAL A 101 -0.69 3.94 -9.45
CA VAL A 101 -0.94 4.08 -8.01
C VAL A 101 -1.78 2.92 -7.49
N ASP A 102 -2.72 2.43 -8.32
CA ASP A 102 -3.60 1.33 -7.96
C ASP A 102 -4.13 0.58 -9.20
N TYR A 103 -4.78 -0.58 -8.94
CA TYR A 103 -5.36 -1.44 -9.96
C TYR A 103 -6.72 -1.98 -9.49
N ILE A 104 -7.79 -1.69 -10.24
CA ILE A 104 -9.15 -2.12 -9.96
C ILE A 104 -9.59 -3.11 -11.04
N THR A 105 -9.97 -4.31 -10.64
CA THR A 105 -10.49 -5.32 -11.58
C THR A 105 -11.99 -5.18 -11.80
N LYS A 106 -12.44 -5.23 -13.05
CA LYS A 106 -13.86 -5.35 -13.42
C LYS A 106 -14.34 -6.79 -13.15
N PRO A 107 -15.57 -7.02 -12.60
CA PRO A 107 -16.55 -6.02 -12.21
C PRO A 107 -16.21 -5.35 -10.86
N TYR A 108 -16.49 -4.07 -10.72
CA TYR A 108 -16.28 -3.28 -9.51
C TYR A 108 -17.60 -2.66 -9.03
N ASN A 109 -17.63 -2.23 -7.78
CA ASN A 109 -18.68 -1.36 -7.26
C ASN A 109 -18.19 0.09 -7.18
N LEU A 110 -19.09 1.04 -7.41
CA LEU A 110 -18.74 2.46 -7.42
C LEU A 110 -18.15 2.98 -6.10
N PRO A 111 -18.68 2.60 -4.91
CA PRO A 111 -18.08 2.99 -3.63
C PRO A 111 -16.61 2.60 -3.51
N MET A 112 -16.21 1.40 -3.95
CA MET A 112 -14.82 0.97 -3.92
C MET A 112 -13.92 1.84 -4.81
N VAL A 113 -14.41 2.21 -6.01
CA VAL A 113 -13.66 3.10 -6.90
C VAL A 113 -13.48 4.47 -6.25
N MET A 114 -14.51 5.00 -5.59
CA MET A 114 -14.45 6.30 -4.91
C MET A 114 -13.39 6.32 -3.81
N VAL A 115 -13.32 5.29 -2.98
CA VAL A 115 -12.30 5.16 -1.92
C VAL A 115 -10.88 5.21 -2.52
N ARG A 116 -10.64 4.48 -3.61
CA ARG A 116 -9.31 4.44 -4.25
C ARG A 116 -8.95 5.76 -4.93
N VAL A 117 -9.91 6.41 -5.57
CA VAL A 117 -9.75 7.75 -6.14
C VAL A 117 -9.39 8.77 -5.07
N GLU A 118 -10.12 8.75 -3.94
CA GLU A 118 -9.86 9.66 -2.83
C GLU A 118 -8.47 9.44 -2.23
N ALA A 119 -8.08 8.18 -2.00
CA ALA A 119 -6.75 7.83 -1.49
C ALA A 119 -5.63 8.31 -2.43
N ALA A 120 -5.77 8.08 -3.75
CA ALA A 120 -4.78 8.52 -4.74
C ALA A 120 -4.64 10.05 -4.80
N ILE A 121 -5.76 10.78 -4.72
CA ILE A 121 -5.76 12.24 -4.72
C ILE A 121 -5.17 12.80 -3.43
N ARG A 122 -5.45 12.19 -2.27
CA ARG A 122 -4.83 12.58 -0.99
C ARG A 122 -3.31 12.39 -1.03
N ALA A 123 -2.84 11.24 -1.49
CA ALA A 123 -1.40 10.97 -1.61
C ALA A 123 -0.70 12.02 -2.49
N ARG A 124 -1.29 12.37 -3.63
CA ARG A 124 -0.77 13.42 -4.52
C ARG A 124 -0.74 14.81 -3.87
N ASN A 125 -1.77 15.16 -3.10
CA ASN A 125 -1.86 16.47 -2.42
C ASN A 125 -0.79 16.66 -1.35
N VAL A 126 -0.44 15.62 -0.64
CA VAL A 126 0.67 15.66 0.33
C VAL A 126 1.96 16.01 -0.40
N THR A 127 2.20 15.39 -1.56
CA THR A 127 3.42 15.64 -2.36
C THR A 127 3.44 17.05 -2.98
N GLN A 128 2.31 17.64 -3.37
CA GLN A 128 2.28 18.96 -4.05
C GLN A 128 2.25 20.18 -3.11
N ARG A 129 1.89 20.02 -1.83
CA ARG A 129 1.79 21.15 -0.88
C ARG A 129 3.08 21.47 -0.15
N LEU A 130 4.09 20.63 -0.30
CA LEU A 130 5.37 20.78 0.37
C LEU A 130 6.34 21.55 -0.51
N THR A 131 6.98 22.59 0.01
CA THR A 131 8.20 23.13 -0.61
C THR A 131 9.32 22.08 -0.50
N PRO A 132 10.37 22.10 -1.35
CA PRO A 132 11.48 21.15 -1.23
C PRO A 132 12.10 21.10 0.18
N ALA A 133 12.05 22.20 0.93
CA ALA A 133 12.50 22.24 2.32
C ALA A 133 11.47 21.58 3.27
N ASP A 134 10.17 21.75 3.02
CA ASP A 134 9.10 21.10 3.78
C ASP A 134 9.02 19.60 3.47
N GLU A 135 9.30 19.18 2.23
CA GLU A 135 9.40 17.77 1.84
C GLU A 135 10.53 17.06 2.63
N ILE A 136 11.71 17.67 2.72
CA ILE A 136 12.83 17.11 3.48
C ILE A 136 12.49 17.05 4.97
N LEU A 137 11.85 18.07 5.53
CA LEU A 137 11.43 18.10 6.93
C LEU A 137 10.28 17.12 7.22
N CYS A 138 9.29 17.02 6.34
CA CYS A 138 8.19 16.05 6.48
C CYS A 138 8.67 14.62 6.26
N ASP A 139 9.52 14.38 5.27
CA ASP A 139 10.04 13.04 5.01
C ASP A 139 10.90 12.56 6.19
N SER A 140 11.75 13.42 6.75
CA SER A 140 12.52 13.10 7.96
C SER A 140 11.65 12.92 9.22
N ALA A 141 10.49 13.61 9.31
CA ALA A 141 9.56 13.48 10.44
C ALA A 141 8.72 12.20 10.41
N TYR A 142 8.56 11.57 9.23
CA TYR A 142 7.69 10.42 8.98
C TYR A 142 8.42 9.17 8.48
N THR A 143 9.72 9.24 8.26
CA THR A 143 10.53 8.15 7.71
C THR A 143 11.55 7.66 8.74
N ASP A 144 11.78 6.35 8.80
CA ASP A 144 12.88 5.73 9.54
C ASP A 144 14.17 5.83 8.73
N HIS A 145 15.19 6.47 9.28
CA HIS A 145 16.42 6.76 8.56
C HIS A 145 17.26 5.53 8.19
N LEU A 146 17.15 4.45 8.96
CA LEU A 146 17.90 3.23 8.69
C LEU A 146 17.28 2.46 7.52
N THR A 147 15.97 2.20 7.60
CA THR A 147 15.28 1.30 6.67
C THR A 147 14.63 2.04 5.50
N GLY A 148 14.45 3.35 5.61
CA GLY A 148 13.71 4.17 4.67
C GLY A 148 12.20 3.85 4.61
N LEU A 149 11.68 2.98 5.49
CA LEU A 149 10.24 2.77 5.68
C LEU A 149 9.62 3.95 6.43
N ARG A 150 8.31 3.97 6.54
CA ARG A 150 7.64 4.93 7.42
C ARG A 150 8.00 4.65 8.88
N ASN A 151 7.92 5.67 9.72
CA ASN A 151 8.16 5.51 11.17
C ASN A 151 6.86 5.26 11.94
N ARG A 152 6.98 5.04 13.25
CA ARG A 152 5.86 4.83 14.17
C ARG A 152 4.79 5.92 14.08
N ARG A 153 5.18 7.19 13.98
CA ARG A 153 4.24 8.30 13.96
C ARG A 153 3.34 8.23 12.73
N PHE A 154 3.92 8.06 11.55
CA PHE A 154 3.16 7.90 10.31
C PHE A 154 2.22 6.70 10.36
N LEU A 155 2.73 5.55 10.88
CA LEU A 155 1.92 4.34 11.00
C LEU A 155 0.65 4.56 11.82
N LEU A 156 0.76 5.20 12.99
CA LEU A 156 -0.38 5.40 13.89
C LEU A 156 -1.42 6.36 13.29
N GLU A 157 -0.97 7.46 12.68
CA GLU A 157 -1.85 8.40 11.98
C GLU A 157 -2.58 7.69 10.83
N ARG A 158 -1.86 6.93 10.01
CA ARG A 158 -2.43 6.25 8.84
C ARG A 158 -3.33 5.07 9.23
N LEU A 159 -2.96 4.30 10.25
CA LEU A 159 -3.79 3.20 10.76
C LEU A 159 -5.13 3.73 11.29
N GLN A 160 -5.15 4.88 11.97
CA GLN A 160 -6.38 5.50 12.44
C GLN A 160 -7.29 5.90 11.27
N GLU A 161 -6.73 6.52 10.24
CA GLU A 161 -7.47 6.88 9.02
C GLU A 161 -8.05 5.64 8.33
N GLU A 162 -7.25 4.59 8.14
CA GLU A 162 -7.69 3.35 7.48
C GLU A 162 -8.78 2.63 8.26
N VAL A 163 -8.71 2.61 9.60
CA VAL A 163 -9.75 2.01 10.44
C VAL A 163 -11.06 2.79 10.36
N GLU A 164 -10.98 4.12 10.35
CA GLU A 164 -12.16 4.99 10.19
C GLU A 164 -12.81 4.84 8.80
N GLU A 165 -11.98 4.74 7.76
CA GLU A 165 -12.46 4.50 6.38
C GLU A 165 -13.06 3.11 6.24
N ALA A 166 -12.41 2.07 6.78
CA ALA A 166 -12.91 0.70 6.80
C ALA A 166 -14.29 0.59 7.48
N HIS A 167 -14.46 1.32 8.60
CA HIS A 167 -15.76 1.41 9.27
C HIS A 167 -16.82 2.14 8.43
N ARG A 168 -16.46 3.23 7.75
CA ARG A 168 -17.38 4.03 6.94
C ARG A 168 -17.85 3.32 5.68
N TYR A 169 -16.97 2.58 5.04
CA TYR A 169 -17.19 1.98 3.72
C TYR A 169 -17.32 0.44 3.74
N ASP A 170 -17.32 -0.16 4.93
CA ASP A 170 -17.51 -1.60 5.18
C ASP A 170 -16.54 -2.49 4.39
N TYR A 171 -15.25 -2.21 4.50
CA TYR A 171 -14.21 -3.07 3.96
C TYR A 171 -13.26 -3.60 5.04
N PRO A 172 -12.61 -4.76 4.83
CA PRO A 172 -11.64 -5.29 5.78
C PRO A 172 -10.33 -4.50 5.75
N VAL A 173 -9.78 -4.23 6.94
CA VAL A 173 -8.39 -3.76 7.09
C VAL A 173 -7.65 -4.69 8.04
N SER A 174 -6.44 -5.09 7.68
CA SER A 174 -5.59 -5.92 8.52
C SER A 174 -4.34 -5.18 8.95
N CYS A 175 -3.88 -5.47 10.17
CA CYS A 175 -2.59 -5.00 10.68
C CYS A 175 -1.74 -6.22 11.03
N VAL A 176 -0.51 -6.23 10.52
CA VAL A 176 0.49 -7.28 10.79
C VAL A 176 1.67 -6.63 11.49
N VAL A 177 2.11 -7.23 12.60
CA VAL A 177 3.33 -6.80 13.31
C VAL A 177 4.33 -7.93 13.25
N PHE A 178 5.55 -7.61 12.83
CA PHE A 178 6.68 -8.53 12.76
C PHE A 178 7.74 -8.12 13.77
N ASP A 179 8.43 -9.08 14.33
CA ASP A 179 9.61 -8.84 15.15
C ASP A 179 10.68 -9.91 14.93
N VAL A 180 11.92 -9.50 14.96
CA VAL A 180 13.06 -10.41 14.89
C VAL A 180 13.25 -11.04 16.27
N ASP A 181 13.26 -12.37 16.31
CA ASP A 181 13.45 -13.14 17.56
C ASP A 181 14.97 -13.21 17.90
N GLU A 182 15.27 -13.27 19.21
CA GLU A 182 16.62 -13.51 19.72
C GLU A 182 17.69 -12.51 19.28
N VAL A 183 17.31 -11.26 19.02
CA VAL A 183 18.21 -10.18 18.58
C VAL A 183 19.45 -10.01 19.47
N ARG A 184 19.34 -10.31 20.79
CA ARG A 184 20.46 -10.21 21.71
C ARG A 184 21.60 -11.17 21.36
N ALA A 185 21.28 -12.36 20.86
CA ALA A 185 22.29 -13.31 20.42
C ALA A 185 23.01 -12.80 19.14
N VAL A 186 22.24 -12.18 18.23
CA VAL A 186 22.81 -11.57 17.01
C VAL A 186 23.68 -10.37 17.36
N ASP A 187 23.25 -9.51 18.26
CA ASP A 187 23.97 -8.28 18.66
C ASP A 187 25.25 -8.58 19.45
N GLU A 188 25.22 -9.62 20.30
CA GLU A 188 26.40 -10.05 21.09
C GLU A 188 27.46 -10.77 20.25
N GLU A 189 27.07 -11.54 19.22
CA GLU A 189 27.99 -12.30 18.37
C GLU A 189 28.53 -11.52 17.19
N LEU A 190 27.73 -10.65 16.57
CA LEU A 190 28.03 -10.00 15.29
C LEU A 190 28.23 -8.48 15.40
N GLY A 191 27.75 -7.87 16.46
CA GLY A 191 27.80 -6.42 16.67
C GLY A 191 26.69 -5.62 15.96
N PRO A 192 26.57 -4.31 16.27
CA PRO A 192 25.45 -3.48 15.86
C PRO A 192 25.31 -3.26 14.34
N VAL A 193 26.41 -3.32 13.59
CA VAL A 193 26.39 -3.12 12.12
C VAL A 193 25.62 -4.24 11.43
N SER A 194 25.75 -5.46 11.90
CA SER A 194 25.08 -6.62 11.30
C SER A 194 23.57 -6.63 11.55
N LEU A 195 23.13 -6.07 12.69
CA LEU A 195 21.69 -5.91 12.95
C LEU A 195 21.05 -4.86 12.04
N ASP A 196 21.75 -3.76 11.77
CA ASP A 196 21.27 -2.71 10.86
C ASP A 196 21.08 -3.27 9.44
N ASP A 197 22.02 -4.06 8.95
CA ASP A 197 21.95 -4.71 7.63
C ASP A 197 20.73 -5.66 7.55
N LEU A 198 20.52 -6.47 8.59
CA LEU A 198 19.35 -7.34 8.70
C LEU A 198 18.04 -6.55 8.62
N LEU A 199 17.94 -5.45 9.36
CA LEU A 199 16.73 -4.61 9.37
C LEU A 199 16.46 -3.95 8.01
N VAL A 200 17.53 -3.59 7.28
CA VAL A 200 17.43 -3.07 5.91
C VAL A 200 16.94 -4.16 4.95
N GLU A 201 17.48 -5.38 5.03
CA GLU A 201 17.02 -6.50 4.18
C GLU A 201 15.56 -6.86 4.46
N LEU A 202 15.15 -6.91 5.74
CA LEU A 202 13.74 -7.09 6.09
C LEU A 202 12.83 -6.00 5.50
N ALA A 203 13.27 -4.75 5.58
CA ALA A 203 12.53 -3.64 4.98
C ALA A 203 12.40 -3.78 3.46
N MET A 204 13.44 -4.28 2.78
CA MET A 204 13.41 -4.56 1.34
C MET A 204 12.44 -5.71 1.02
N SER A 205 12.47 -6.80 1.79
CA SER A 205 11.52 -7.91 1.64
C SER A 205 10.08 -7.44 1.81
N LEU A 206 9.78 -6.66 2.85
CA LEU A 206 8.46 -6.07 3.06
C LEU A 206 8.02 -5.23 1.84
N ARG A 207 8.89 -4.38 1.30
CA ARG A 207 8.59 -3.57 0.11
C ARG A 207 8.28 -4.41 -1.12
N ASN A 208 9.05 -5.46 -1.35
CA ASN A 208 8.91 -6.31 -2.54
C ASN A 208 7.59 -7.11 -2.54
N HIS A 209 7.02 -7.37 -1.37
CA HIS A 209 5.79 -8.15 -1.21
C HIS A 209 4.54 -7.33 -0.93
N SER A 210 4.70 -6.01 -0.79
CA SER A 210 3.60 -5.11 -0.46
C SER A 210 3.14 -4.29 -1.65
N ARG A 211 1.88 -3.91 -1.62
CA ARG A 211 1.26 -3.06 -2.64
C ARG A 211 1.58 -1.60 -2.35
N THR A 212 1.42 -0.72 -3.34
CA THR A 212 1.71 0.72 -3.21
C THR A 212 0.89 1.41 -2.12
N PHE A 213 -0.31 0.92 -1.82
CA PHE A 213 -1.19 1.47 -0.78
C PHE A 213 -1.06 0.77 0.57
N ASP A 214 -0.28 -0.30 0.67
CA ASP A 214 0.06 -0.89 1.97
C ASP A 214 1.00 0.05 2.72
N VAL A 215 0.78 0.19 4.02
CA VAL A 215 1.60 1.06 4.85
C VAL A 215 2.64 0.24 5.57
N LEU A 216 3.89 0.45 5.20
CA LEU A 216 5.03 -0.25 5.78
C LEU A 216 5.77 0.67 6.73
N ALA A 217 5.95 0.27 7.97
CA ALA A 217 6.64 1.07 8.95
C ALA A 217 7.58 0.25 9.83
N ARG A 218 8.70 0.85 10.20
CA ARG A 218 9.49 0.42 11.36
C ARG A 218 8.90 1.09 12.60
N TYR A 219 8.32 0.27 13.47
CA TYR A 219 7.60 0.78 14.63
C TYR A 219 8.53 1.17 15.77
N ASP A 220 9.47 0.27 16.13
CA ASP A 220 10.47 0.49 17.17
C ASP A 220 11.52 -0.63 17.14
N GLY A 221 12.81 -0.31 17.30
CA GLY A 221 13.87 -1.30 17.37
C GLY A 221 13.84 -2.30 16.22
N THR A 222 13.46 -3.54 16.50
CA THR A 222 13.31 -4.65 15.54
C THR A 222 11.87 -4.91 15.11
N LEU A 223 10.94 -4.09 15.60
CA LEU A 223 9.50 -4.18 15.33
C LEU A 223 9.13 -3.46 14.04
N PHE A 224 8.50 -4.19 13.13
CA PHE A 224 7.89 -3.68 11.91
C PHE A 224 6.39 -3.85 11.95
N ALA A 225 5.66 -2.91 11.40
CA ALA A 225 4.21 -3.00 11.28
C ALA A 225 3.76 -2.68 9.86
N VAL A 226 2.78 -3.44 9.40
CA VAL A 226 2.19 -3.30 8.07
C VAL A 226 0.70 -3.15 8.20
N VAL A 227 0.15 -2.09 7.59
CA VAL A 227 -1.30 -1.93 7.43
C VAL A 227 -1.67 -2.35 6.02
N LEU A 228 -2.62 -3.24 5.91
CA LEU A 228 -3.11 -3.83 4.67
C LEU A 228 -4.58 -3.42 4.46
N PRO A 229 -4.86 -2.32 3.75
CA PRO A 229 -6.22 -1.92 3.40
C PRO A 229 -6.89 -2.98 2.51
N HIS A 230 -8.21 -3.08 2.59
CA HIS A 230 -9.02 -4.02 1.78
C HIS A 230 -8.56 -5.48 1.86
N THR A 231 -7.93 -5.88 2.97
CA THR A 231 -7.31 -7.19 3.11
C THR A 231 -7.94 -7.94 4.28
N PRO A 232 -8.70 -9.03 4.01
CA PRO A 232 -9.25 -9.87 5.06
C PRO A 232 -8.17 -10.72 5.73
N MET A 233 -8.52 -11.31 6.89
CA MET A 233 -7.61 -12.10 7.73
C MET A 233 -6.85 -13.18 6.95
N GLU A 234 -7.52 -13.93 6.09
CA GLU A 234 -6.90 -15.03 5.34
C GLU A 234 -5.77 -14.56 4.42
N GLN A 235 -5.99 -13.40 3.75
CA GLN A 235 -4.97 -12.81 2.89
C GLN A 235 -3.82 -12.20 3.70
N ALA A 236 -4.11 -11.60 4.86
CA ALA A 236 -3.10 -11.10 5.77
C ALA A 236 -2.22 -12.21 6.34
N VAL A 237 -2.82 -13.38 6.67
CA VAL A 237 -2.08 -14.58 7.09
C VAL A 237 -1.18 -15.09 5.95
N SER A 238 -1.70 -15.15 4.73
CA SER A 238 -0.91 -15.55 3.54
C SER A 238 0.27 -14.59 3.32
N TYR A 239 0.04 -13.28 3.40
CA TYR A 239 1.07 -12.26 3.29
C TYR A 239 2.16 -12.45 4.35
N ALA A 240 1.77 -12.56 5.64
CA ALA A 240 2.74 -12.72 6.72
C ALA A 240 3.53 -14.04 6.63
N SER A 241 2.87 -15.13 6.26
CA SER A 241 3.52 -16.43 6.06
C SER A 241 4.59 -16.39 4.95
N LYS A 242 4.31 -15.65 3.88
CA LYS A 242 5.24 -15.47 2.76
C LYS A 242 6.50 -14.72 3.21
N ILE A 243 6.33 -13.61 3.95
CA ILE A 243 7.46 -12.84 4.49
C ILE A 243 8.31 -13.70 5.44
N LEU A 244 7.67 -14.41 6.39
CA LEU A 244 8.39 -15.28 7.31
C LEU A 244 9.18 -16.37 6.58
N HIS A 245 8.60 -16.99 5.56
CA HIS A 245 9.27 -18.03 4.76
C HIS A 245 10.45 -17.49 3.95
N GLU A 246 10.31 -16.31 3.38
CA GLU A 246 11.41 -15.65 2.65
C GLU A 246 12.57 -15.33 3.57
N MET A 247 12.29 -14.76 4.74
CA MET A 247 13.33 -14.46 5.73
C MET A 247 14.06 -15.72 6.23
N ASP A 248 13.35 -16.84 6.40
CA ASP A 248 13.97 -18.14 6.74
C ASP A 248 14.92 -18.65 5.63
N SER A 249 14.65 -18.29 4.37
CA SER A 249 15.44 -18.73 3.21
C SER A 249 16.48 -17.71 2.75
N THR A 250 16.48 -16.51 3.34
CA THR A 250 17.40 -15.43 2.95
C THR A 250 18.81 -15.77 3.40
N THR A 251 19.71 -15.85 2.42
CA THR A 251 21.16 -15.93 2.69
C THR A 251 21.69 -14.51 2.74
N PHE A 252 22.05 -14.05 3.91
CA PHE A 252 22.62 -12.71 4.09
C PHE A 252 23.96 -12.58 3.38
N SER A 253 24.24 -11.40 2.83
CA SER A 253 25.45 -11.11 2.06
C SER A 253 26.74 -11.23 2.89
N ASP A 254 26.65 -11.14 4.21
CA ASP A 254 27.78 -11.30 5.13
C ASP A 254 27.82 -12.75 5.67
N PRO A 255 28.90 -13.50 5.43
CA PRO A 255 29.08 -14.88 5.91
C PRO A 255 29.12 -15.01 7.45
N SER A 256 29.27 -13.92 8.17
CA SER A 256 29.24 -13.88 9.64
C SER A 256 27.83 -13.94 10.22
N PHE A 257 26.79 -13.73 9.40
CA PHE A 257 25.40 -13.85 9.86
C PHE A 257 25.05 -15.28 10.27
N PRO A 258 24.29 -15.45 11.35
CA PRO A 258 23.73 -16.74 11.67
C PRO A 258 22.87 -17.24 10.52
N THR A 259 22.98 -18.51 10.21
CA THR A 259 22.32 -19.16 9.05
C THR A 259 20.79 -19.11 9.12
N GLU A 260 20.20 -18.74 10.28
CA GLU A 260 18.77 -18.68 10.49
C GLU A 260 18.40 -17.43 11.29
N VAL A 261 17.78 -16.47 10.64
CA VAL A 261 17.11 -15.35 11.31
C VAL A 261 15.67 -15.74 11.60
N ARG A 262 15.36 -15.88 12.86
CA ARG A 262 14.02 -16.23 13.29
C ARG A 262 13.17 -14.96 13.48
N MET A 263 11.97 -14.97 12.91
CA MET A 263 10.99 -13.92 13.07
C MET A 263 9.64 -14.47 13.52
N SER A 264 8.89 -13.65 14.24
CA SER A 264 7.51 -13.92 14.64
C SER A 264 6.57 -12.83 14.13
N ALA A 265 5.30 -13.18 13.93
CA ALA A 265 4.28 -12.25 13.46
C ALA A 265 2.98 -12.36 14.27
N GLY A 266 2.37 -11.22 14.55
CA GLY A 266 1.02 -11.11 15.08
C GLY A 266 0.12 -10.38 14.09
N ILE A 267 -1.09 -10.90 13.88
CA ILE A 267 -2.03 -10.39 12.88
C ILE A 267 -3.36 -10.07 13.56
N VAL A 268 -3.95 -8.97 13.15
CA VAL A 268 -5.34 -8.64 13.45
C VAL A 268 -6.04 -8.17 12.20
N SER A 269 -7.30 -8.53 12.02
CA SER A 269 -8.15 -8.02 10.97
C SER A 269 -9.41 -7.42 11.57
N CYS A 270 -9.76 -6.25 11.09
CA CYS A 270 -10.99 -5.55 11.41
C CYS A 270 -11.98 -5.78 10.28
N GLN A 271 -13.15 -6.33 10.60
CA GLN A 271 -14.29 -6.44 9.69
C GLN A 271 -15.54 -5.95 10.42
N ASN A 272 -16.47 -5.33 9.68
CA ASN A 272 -17.82 -4.97 10.14
C ASN A 272 -17.93 -4.04 11.35
N GLY A 273 -17.95 -2.73 11.10
CA GLY A 273 -18.74 -1.79 11.90
C GLY A 273 -18.27 -1.46 13.32
N SER A 274 -17.12 -1.95 13.77
CA SER A 274 -16.60 -1.56 15.08
C SER A 274 -15.82 -0.27 14.97
N ALA A 275 -16.26 0.78 15.65
CA ALA A 275 -15.47 2.00 15.84
C ALA A 275 -14.23 1.66 16.69
N LEU A 276 -13.16 1.24 16.04
CA LEU A 276 -11.91 0.85 16.68
C LEU A 276 -10.90 1.99 16.58
N SER A 277 -10.04 2.11 17.59
CA SER A 277 -8.89 3.00 17.51
C SER A 277 -7.66 2.26 16.97
N ALA A 278 -6.74 3.00 16.33
CA ALA A 278 -5.46 2.45 15.90
C ALA A 278 -4.71 1.75 17.02
N ASP A 279 -4.73 2.31 18.24
CA ASP A 279 -4.07 1.73 19.42
C ASP A 279 -4.65 0.36 19.79
N ARG A 280 -5.97 0.18 19.66
CA ARG A 280 -6.63 -1.11 19.96
C ARG A 280 -6.27 -2.16 18.92
N VAL A 281 -6.27 -1.79 17.64
CA VAL A 281 -5.89 -2.67 16.54
C VAL A 281 -4.43 -3.11 16.69
N LEU A 282 -3.53 -2.15 16.83
CA LEU A 282 -2.11 -2.42 16.98
C LEU A 282 -1.80 -3.20 18.26
N GLY A 283 -2.44 -2.84 19.38
CA GLY A 283 -2.29 -3.54 20.64
C GLY A 283 -2.73 -5.02 20.57
N GLN A 284 -3.74 -5.33 19.75
CA GLN A 284 -4.18 -6.71 19.54
C GLN A 284 -3.19 -7.49 18.65
N ALA A 285 -2.66 -6.86 17.59
CA ALA A 285 -1.61 -7.46 16.76
C ALA A 285 -0.34 -7.75 17.59
N MET A 286 0.06 -6.83 18.48
CA MET A 286 1.19 -7.02 19.38
C MET A 286 0.95 -8.14 20.40
N ARG A 287 -0.27 -8.33 20.90
CA ARG A 287 -0.60 -9.49 21.75
C ARG A 287 -0.42 -10.80 20.99
N GLY A 288 -0.90 -10.87 19.74
CA GLY A 288 -0.68 -12.02 18.88
C GLY A 288 0.82 -12.30 18.66
N LEU A 289 1.61 -11.25 18.44
CA LEU A 289 3.06 -11.38 18.31
C LEU A 289 3.72 -11.96 19.56
N LEU A 290 3.36 -11.48 20.75
CA LEU A 290 3.89 -12.00 22.02
C LEU A 290 3.51 -13.49 22.22
N GLU A 291 2.29 -13.87 21.83
CA GLU A 291 1.87 -15.28 21.85
C GLU A 291 2.68 -16.12 20.84
N ALA A 292 2.92 -15.61 19.63
CA ALA A 292 3.73 -16.27 18.60
C ALA A 292 5.18 -16.51 19.09
N LYS A 293 5.79 -15.52 19.72
CA LYS A 293 7.14 -15.64 20.32
C LYS A 293 7.23 -16.70 21.42
N GLY A 294 6.14 -16.95 22.15
CA GLY A 294 6.06 -18.00 23.16
C GLY A 294 5.95 -19.42 22.59
N LYS A 295 5.63 -19.56 21.30
CA LYS A 295 5.43 -20.86 20.64
C LYS A 295 6.67 -21.23 19.82
N ARG A 296 7.25 -22.41 20.08
CA ARG A 296 8.44 -22.87 19.33
C ARG A 296 8.16 -23.25 17.87
N SER A 297 6.93 -23.67 17.54
CA SER A 297 6.55 -24.17 16.22
C SER A 297 5.70 -23.19 15.39
N ASP A 298 4.91 -22.34 16.05
CA ASP A 298 3.92 -21.46 15.42
C ASP A 298 4.36 -20.00 15.61
N ARG A 299 5.09 -19.48 14.63
CA ARG A 299 5.63 -18.11 14.67
C ARG A 299 4.65 -17.02 14.18
N LEU A 300 3.40 -17.42 13.91
CA LEU A 300 2.35 -16.55 13.43
C LEU A 300 1.08 -16.78 14.23
N VAL A 301 0.53 -15.72 14.80
CA VAL A 301 -0.75 -15.76 15.51
C VAL A 301 -1.70 -14.73 14.94
N ALA A 302 -2.85 -15.23 14.48
CA ALA A 302 -3.95 -14.40 13.99
C ALA A 302 -4.98 -14.21 15.13
N CYS A 303 -5.26 -12.97 15.46
CA CYS A 303 -6.20 -12.59 16.50
C CYS A 303 -7.45 -11.96 15.87
N ASN A 304 -8.62 -12.45 16.24
CA ASN A 304 -9.86 -11.74 15.94
C ASN A 304 -10.08 -10.64 16.98
N LEU A 305 -10.53 -9.47 16.53
CA LEU A 305 -11.03 -8.44 17.43
C LEU A 305 -12.37 -8.92 18.00
N SER A 306 -12.38 -9.34 19.26
CA SER A 306 -13.60 -9.62 19.99
C SER A 306 -14.40 -8.32 20.10
N GLN A 307 -15.67 -8.36 19.74
CA GLN A 307 -16.64 -7.32 20.10
C GLN A 307 -16.81 -7.42 21.64
N GLU A 308 -16.25 -6.47 22.37
CA GLU A 308 -16.64 -6.13 23.73
C GLU A 308 -17.41 -4.83 23.74
#